data_c0e890c9f7fa41793e57dcccd415b69e
#
_entry.id   c0e890c9f7fa41793e57dcccd415b69e
#
_cell.length_a   1.000
_cell.length_b   1.000
_cell.length_c   1.000
_cell.angle_alpha   90.00
_cell.angle_beta   90.00
_cell.angle_gamma   90.00
#
_symmetry.space_group_name_H-M   'P 1'
#
loop_
_entity.id
_entity.type
_entity.pdbx_description
1 polymer ?
#
loop_
_entity_poly.entity_id
_entity_poly.type
_entity_poly.pdbx_seq_one_letter_code
_entity_poly.pdbx_strand_id
1 'polypeptide(L)'
;VAAVALALVAAARPQYGKGTRLVPATNVDVVIVLDYSKSMYARDVVPSRIARAKAEVAHLIQSVPGVRFGAVAFAGEPISFPLTSDGGAIAQFFRQLDPNDMPIGGTATAKALERARETFARDPTTKDHVRRIVLVTDGEDLEGDPVSVATKCAQEGTVIDVVQIGGRAPEVIPDVGADGRVLGIRRDDDGKPLTTELSADGEAQLAKVAETTGGMIVRSEHGTTGIDK
;
A
#
# COMPACT_ATOMS: atom_id res chain seq x y z
N VAL A 1 -47.62 -18.63 -32.36
CA VAL A 1 -47.57 -18.55 -30.86
C VAL A 1 -46.16 -18.91 -30.34
N ALA A 2 -45.54 -20.04 -30.77
CA ALA A 2 -44.23 -20.45 -30.30
C ALA A 2 -43.11 -19.42 -30.61
N ALA A 3 -43.10 -18.81 -31.79
CA ALA A 3 -42.11 -17.80 -32.20
C ALA A 3 -42.19 -16.54 -31.35
N VAL A 4 -43.40 -16.10 -30.95
CA VAL A 4 -43.60 -14.95 -30.08
C VAL A 4 -43.11 -15.26 -28.66
N ALA A 5 -43.37 -16.46 -28.16
CA ALA A 5 -42.86 -16.88 -26.85
C ALA A 5 -41.32 -16.94 -26.80
N LEU A 6 -40.69 -17.45 -27.85
CA LEU A 6 -39.22 -17.47 -27.99
C LEU A 6 -38.63 -16.07 -28.10
N ALA A 7 -39.29 -15.15 -28.81
CA ALA A 7 -38.86 -13.76 -28.91
C ALA A 7 -38.96 -13.05 -27.57
N LEU A 8 -39.99 -13.29 -26.76
CA LEU A 8 -40.14 -12.76 -25.40
C LEU A 8 -39.07 -13.29 -24.45
N VAL A 9 -38.74 -14.58 -24.51
CA VAL A 9 -37.64 -15.16 -23.72
C VAL A 9 -36.28 -14.59 -24.13
N ALA A 10 -36.05 -14.41 -25.44
CA ALA A 10 -34.83 -13.76 -25.93
C ALA A 10 -34.72 -12.27 -25.50
N ALA A 11 -35.86 -11.55 -25.52
CA ALA A 11 -35.93 -10.15 -25.07
C ALA A 11 -35.72 -10.02 -23.57
N ALA A 12 -36.14 -11.00 -22.78
CA ALA A 12 -35.92 -11.05 -21.33
C ALA A 12 -34.46 -11.23 -20.93
N ARG A 13 -33.54 -11.59 -21.90
CA ARG A 13 -32.10 -11.79 -21.69
C ARG A 13 -31.82 -12.51 -20.37
N PRO A 14 -32.31 -13.75 -20.14
CA PRO A 14 -32.08 -14.43 -18.88
C PRO A 14 -30.58 -14.48 -18.61
N GLN A 15 -30.15 -13.79 -17.58
CA GLN A 15 -28.75 -13.74 -17.15
C GLN A 15 -28.50 -14.99 -16.32
N TYR A 16 -27.89 -15.98 -16.90
CA TYR A 16 -27.29 -17.08 -16.16
C TYR A 16 -25.96 -16.59 -15.59
N GLY A 17 -26.02 -15.75 -14.55
CA GLY A 17 -24.84 -15.30 -13.81
C GLY A 17 -24.39 -16.36 -12.83
N LYS A 18 -23.09 -16.48 -12.60
CA LYS A 18 -22.56 -17.11 -11.39
C LYS A 18 -23.24 -16.43 -10.21
N GLY A 19 -23.97 -17.19 -9.39
CA GLY A 19 -24.70 -16.66 -8.27
C GLY A 19 -23.82 -15.73 -7.45
N THR A 20 -24.38 -14.64 -6.95
CA THR A 20 -23.67 -13.69 -6.06
C THR A 20 -23.13 -14.50 -4.91
N ARG A 21 -21.80 -14.68 -4.84
CA ARG A 21 -21.16 -15.30 -3.71
C ARG A 21 -21.29 -14.31 -2.57
N LEU A 22 -22.15 -14.63 -1.59
CA LEU A 22 -22.19 -13.89 -0.34
C LEU A 22 -20.82 -14.04 0.32
N VAL A 23 -20.03 -13.00 0.29
CA VAL A 23 -18.80 -12.93 1.05
C VAL A 23 -19.21 -12.51 2.45
N PRO A 24 -18.91 -13.30 3.50
CA PRO A 24 -19.20 -12.90 4.87
C PRO A 24 -18.51 -11.55 5.12
N ALA A 25 -19.24 -10.56 5.63
CA ALA A 25 -18.63 -9.36 6.14
C ALA A 25 -17.69 -9.76 7.29
N THR A 26 -16.44 -9.40 7.19
CA THR A 26 -15.48 -9.59 8.28
C THR A 26 -15.45 -8.30 9.10
N ASN A 27 -15.32 -8.42 10.43
CA ASN A 27 -15.09 -7.26 11.28
C ASN A 27 -13.59 -6.90 11.29
N VAL A 28 -13.02 -6.78 10.10
CA VAL A 28 -11.61 -6.42 9.91
C VAL A 28 -11.51 -5.24 8.97
N ASP A 29 -10.79 -4.22 9.42
CA ASP A 29 -10.47 -3.02 8.67
C ASP A 29 -8.95 -2.93 8.47
N VAL A 30 -8.52 -2.75 7.25
CA VAL A 30 -7.11 -2.63 6.89
C VAL A 30 -6.87 -1.32 6.18
N VAL A 31 -5.94 -0.50 6.68
CA VAL A 31 -5.43 0.66 5.94
C VAL A 31 -4.06 0.32 5.39
N ILE A 32 -3.95 0.34 4.06
CA ILE A 32 -2.68 0.12 3.37
C ILE A 32 -1.99 1.47 3.24
N VAL A 33 -0.75 1.55 3.73
CA VAL A 33 0.11 2.74 3.70
C VAL A 33 1.28 2.43 2.78
N LEU A 34 1.27 2.98 1.57
CA LEU A 34 2.25 2.67 0.52
C LEU A 34 3.12 3.88 0.23
N ASP A 35 4.42 3.64 0.26
CA ASP A 35 5.46 4.60 -0.05
C ASP A 35 5.53 4.91 -1.55
N TYR A 36 5.53 6.18 -1.89
CA TYR A 36 5.68 6.75 -3.23
C TYR A 36 6.87 7.70 -3.30
N SER A 37 7.87 7.55 -2.43
CA SER A 37 9.13 8.27 -2.53
C SER A 37 9.87 7.90 -3.82
N LYS A 38 10.81 8.75 -4.24
CA LYS A 38 11.54 8.52 -5.50
C LYS A 38 12.46 7.30 -5.46
N SER A 39 12.90 6.87 -4.27
CA SER A 39 13.67 5.65 -4.06
C SER A 39 12.90 4.39 -4.48
N MET A 40 11.57 4.43 -4.43
CA MET A 40 10.70 3.34 -4.89
C MET A 40 10.74 3.07 -6.41
N TYR A 41 11.40 3.93 -7.20
CA TYR A 41 11.71 3.63 -8.60
C TYR A 41 12.91 2.68 -8.76
N ALA A 42 13.69 2.42 -7.71
CA ALA A 42 14.84 1.51 -7.75
C ALA A 42 14.44 0.13 -8.27
N ARG A 43 15.40 -0.54 -8.94
CA ARG A 43 15.16 -1.78 -9.71
C ARG A 43 15.88 -3.00 -9.17
N ASP A 44 16.37 -2.94 -7.95
CA ASP A 44 16.85 -4.10 -7.21
C ASP A 44 15.76 -5.16 -7.02
N VAL A 45 14.49 -4.75 -7.07
CA VAL A 45 13.31 -5.62 -7.15
C VAL A 45 12.63 -5.41 -8.51
N VAL A 46 12.40 -6.50 -9.24
CA VAL A 46 11.84 -6.45 -10.62
C VAL A 46 10.32 -6.30 -10.59
N PRO A 47 9.72 -5.43 -11.43
CA PRO A 47 10.33 -4.49 -12.39
C PRO A 47 10.87 -3.20 -11.76
N SER A 48 10.34 -2.79 -10.62
CA SER A 48 10.80 -1.76 -9.68
C SER A 48 10.12 -1.96 -8.34
N ARG A 49 10.66 -1.37 -7.25
CA ARG A 49 10.05 -1.47 -5.90
C ARG A 49 8.59 -1.06 -5.93
N ILE A 50 8.25 0.09 -6.51
CA ILE A 50 6.85 0.58 -6.56
C ILE A 50 5.94 -0.32 -7.41
N ALA A 51 6.40 -0.81 -8.55
CA ALA A 51 5.60 -1.69 -9.39
C ALA A 51 5.32 -3.02 -8.68
N ARG A 52 6.33 -3.58 -8.01
CA ARG A 52 6.18 -4.78 -7.20
C ARG A 52 5.22 -4.55 -6.03
N ALA A 53 5.40 -3.48 -5.27
CA ALA A 53 4.53 -3.13 -4.15
C ALA A 53 3.06 -3.02 -4.56
N LYS A 54 2.77 -2.35 -5.68
CA LYS A 54 1.40 -2.24 -6.22
C LYS A 54 0.81 -3.59 -6.59
N ALA A 55 1.61 -4.49 -7.18
CA ALA A 55 1.15 -5.82 -7.56
C ALA A 55 0.81 -6.67 -6.31
N GLU A 56 1.65 -6.63 -5.29
CA GLU A 56 1.43 -7.35 -4.03
C GLU A 56 0.23 -6.79 -3.25
N VAL A 57 0.09 -5.47 -3.21
CA VAL A 57 -1.10 -4.83 -2.60
C VAL A 57 -2.38 -5.25 -3.31
N ALA A 58 -2.38 -5.27 -4.65
CA ALA A 58 -3.54 -5.74 -5.42
C ALA A 58 -3.84 -7.22 -5.15
N HIS A 59 -2.81 -8.05 -5.01
CA HIS A 59 -2.96 -9.46 -4.67
C HIS A 59 -3.50 -9.64 -3.25
N LEU A 60 -2.96 -8.94 -2.27
CA LEU A 60 -3.47 -8.94 -0.89
C LEU A 60 -4.97 -8.61 -0.84
N ILE A 61 -5.40 -7.53 -1.50
CA ILE A 61 -6.81 -7.12 -1.54
C ILE A 61 -7.70 -8.23 -2.12
N GLN A 62 -7.22 -8.93 -3.15
CA GLN A 62 -7.98 -10.02 -3.79
C GLN A 62 -8.02 -11.30 -2.94
N SER A 63 -7.00 -11.55 -2.12
CA SER A 63 -6.86 -12.78 -1.34
C SER A 63 -7.73 -12.81 -0.07
N VAL A 64 -8.16 -11.64 0.43
CA VAL A 64 -8.95 -11.53 1.68
C VAL A 64 -10.32 -10.88 1.46
N PRO A 65 -11.26 -11.61 0.85
CA PRO A 65 -12.60 -11.09 0.58
C PRO A 65 -13.37 -10.80 1.87
N GLY A 66 -14.15 -9.71 1.87
CA GLY A 66 -14.97 -9.30 3.01
C GLY A 66 -14.29 -8.34 3.99
N VAL A 67 -13.00 -8.09 3.83
CA VAL A 67 -12.26 -7.05 4.55
C VAL A 67 -12.58 -5.69 3.94
N ARG A 68 -12.72 -4.66 4.78
CA ARG A 68 -12.74 -3.27 4.31
C ARG A 68 -11.33 -2.72 4.24
N PHE A 69 -11.05 -2.00 3.17
CA PHE A 69 -9.74 -1.40 2.94
C PHE A 69 -9.83 0.12 2.88
N GLY A 70 -8.85 0.80 3.47
CA GLY A 70 -8.51 2.18 3.23
C GLY A 70 -7.13 2.27 2.60
N ALA A 71 -6.78 3.41 2.04
CA ALA A 71 -5.48 3.62 1.43
C ALA A 71 -4.84 4.94 1.87
N VAL A 72 -3.52 4.91 2.03
CA VAL A 72 -2.67 6.09 2.19
C VAL A 72 -1.47 5.91 1.26
N ALA A 73 -1.33 6.82 0.31
CA ALA A 73 -0.12 6.96 -0.50
C ALA A 73 0.70 8.12 0.04
N PHE A 74 2.00 7.94 0.25
CA PHE A 74 2.81 8.98 0.85
C PHE A 74 4.20 9.13 0.22
N ALA A 75 4.71 10.33 0.28
CA ALA A 75 6.10 10.74 0.17
C ALA A 75 6.32 11.81 1.26
N GLY A 76 6.52 13.09 0.95
CA GLY A 76 6.57 14.18 1.95
C GLY A 76 5.20 14.52 2.55
N GLU A 77 4.11 14.35 1.81
CA GLU A 77 2.73 14.54 2.30
C GLU A 77 1.84 13.35 1.90
N PRO A 78 0.99 12.84 2.83
CA PRO A 78 0.13 11.71 2.56
C PRO A 78 -1.18 12.10 1.87
N ILE A 79 -1.57 11.31 0.86
CA ILE A 79 -2.89 11.33 0.21
C ILE A 79 -3.66 10.09 0.68
N SER A 80 -4.92 10.24 1.10
CA SER A 80 -5.69 9.12 1.65
C SER A 80 -7.00 8.88 0.91
N PHE A 81 -7.41 7.61 0.90
CA PHE A 81 -8.71 7.15 0.46
C PHE A 81 -9.44 6.50 1.66
N PRO A 82 -10.73 6.80 1.87
CA PRO A 82 -11.48 6.31 3.04
C PRO A 82 -11.67 4.79 3.00
N LEU A 83 -12.09 4.21 4.14
CA LEU A 83 -12.45 2.79 4.24
C LEU A 83 -13.63 2.46 3.33
N THR A 84 -13.50 1.37 2.58
CA THR A 84 -14.52 0.85 1.68
C THR A 84 -14.47 -0.68 1.62
N SER A 85 -15.59 -1.32 1.35
CA SER A 85 -15.66 -2.75 1.00
C SER A 85 -15.34 -3.01 -0.48
N ASP A 86 -15.20 -1.96 -1.29
CA ASP A 86 -14.77 -2.08 -2.68
C ASP A 86 -13.23 -2.10 -2.76
N GLY A 87 -12.65 -3.29 -2.62
CA GLY A 87 -11.21 -3.48 -2.80
C GLY A 87 -10.72 -3.11 -4.20
N GLY A 88 -11.59 -3.18 -5.22
CA GLY A 88 -11.26 -2.75 -6.58
C GLY A 88 -10.98 -1.25 -6.66
N ALA A 89 -11.74 -0.42 -5.93
CA ALA A 89 -11.50 1.02 -5.83
C ALA A 89 -10.14 1.33 -5.20
N ILE A 90 -9.77 0.61 -4.13
CA ILE A 90 -8.46 0.77 -3.48
C ILE A 90 -7.31 0.35 -4.41
N ALA A 91 -7.43 -0.81 -5.07
CA ALA A 91 -6.42 -1.25 -6.05
C ALA A 91 -6.27 -0.25 -7.21
N GLN A 92 -7.38 0.35 -7.67
CA GLN A 92 -7.37 1.37 -8.70
C GLN A 92 -6.71 2.68 -8.23
N PHE A 93 -6.98 3.11 -7.00
CA PHE A 93 -6.33 4.27 -6.39
C PHE A 93 -4.79 4.13 -6.43
N PHE A 94 -4.25 3.03 -5.92
CA PHE A 94 -2.80 2.81 -5.95
C PHE A 94 -2.24 2.66 -7.37
N ARG A 95 -3.00 2.06 -8.29
CA ARG A 95 -2.56 1.86 -9.67
C ARG A 95 -2.39 3.18 -10.43
N GLN A 96 -3.30 4.13 -10.22
CA GLN A 96 -3.30 5.42 -10.91
C GLN A 96 -2.21 6.37 -10.44
N LEU A 97 -1.80 6.29 -9.18
CA LEU A 97 -0.77 7.15 -8.62
C LEU A 97 0.64 6.75 -9.11
N ASP A 98 1.48 7.74 -9.29
CA ASP A 98 2.91 7.56 -9.59
C ASP A 98 3.74 8.38 -8.58
N PRO A 99 4.99 7.98 -8.24
CA PRO A 99 5.88 8.81 -7.44
C PRO A 99 6.10 10.23 -7.96
N ASN A 100 5.87 10.47 -9.25
CA ASN A 100 5.93 11.82 -9.83
C ASN A 100 4.68 12.66 -9.55
N ASP A 101 3.55 12.04 -9.19
CA ASP A 101 2.31 12.74 -8.85
C ASP A 101 2.30 13.26 -7.40
N MET A 102 3.27 12.83 -6.60
CA MET A 102 3.34 13.25 -5.20
C MET A 102 3.73 14.72 -5.09
N PRO A 103 2.91 15.53 -4.39
CA PRO A 103 3.08 17.00 -4.37
C PRO A 103 4.38 17.46 -3.70
N ILE A 104 4.87 16.68 -2.74
CA ILE A 104 6.09 16.98 -1.98
C ILE A 104 6.92 15.70 -1.91
N GLY A 105 8.22 15.80 -2.23
CA GLY A 105 9.18 14.71 -2.04
C GLY A 105 9.51 14.49 -0.57
N GLY A 106 10.17 13.36 -0.26
CA GLY A 106 10.53 12.93 1.09
C GLY A 106 9.88 11.61 1.44
N THR A 107 10.00 11.18 2.69
CA THR A 107 9.47 9.92 3.22
C THR A 107 8.85 10.14 4.60
N ALA A 108 7.77 10.91 4.65
CA ALA A 108 7.11 11.34 5.89
C ALA A 108 6.28 10.20 6.52
N THR A 109 6.94 9.12 6.94
CA THR A 109 6.33 7.90 7.47
C THR A 109 5.47 8.17 8.71
N ALA A 110 5.91 9.03 9.62
CA ALA A 110 5.12 9.38 10.80
C ALA A 110 3.78 10.04 10.43
N LYS A 111 3.79 10.96 9.45
CA LYS A 111 2.55 11.59 8.95
C LYS A 111 1.65 10.58 8.25
N ALA A 112 2.23 9.64 7.51
CA ALA A 112 1.47 8.61 6.82
C ALA A 112 0.75 7.66 7.80
N LEU A 113 1.43 7.22 8.86
CA LEU A 113 0.84 6.42 9.93
C LEU A 113 -0.24 7.21 10.70
N GLU A 114 -0.01 8.48 10.98
CA GLU A 114 -1.03 9.34 11.62
C GLU A 114 -2.27 9.48 10.72
N ARG A 115 -2.07 9.66 9.41
CA ARG A 115 -3.17 9.70 8.43
C ARG A 115 -3.96 8.39 8.38
N ALA A 116 -3.28 7.24 8.48
CA ALA A 116 -3.94 5.94 8.56
C ALA A 116 -4.76 5.80 9.84
N ARG A 117 -4.22 6.23 10.99
CA ARG A 117 -4.92 6.28 12.27
C ARG A 117 -6.19 7.14 12.20
N GLU A 118 -6.08 8.35 11.60
CA GLU A 118 -7.22 9.23 11.37
C GLU A 118 -8.28 8.61 10.46
N THR A 119 -7.89 7.79 9.49
CA THR A 119 -8.82 7.11 8.59
C THR A 119 -9.75 6.18 9.36
N PHE A 120 -9.24 5.45 10.36
CA PHE A 120 -10.09 4.68 11.28
C PHE A 120 -10.95 5.58 12.17
N ALA A 121 -10.37 6.65 12.73
CA ALA A 121 -11.09 7.53 13.64
C ALA A 121 -12.30 8.24 13.00
N ARG A 122 -12.27 8.45 11.69
CA ARG A 122 -13.37 9.09 10.93
C ARG A 122 -14.56 8.17 10.69
N ASP A 123 -14.40 6.85 10.81
CA ASP A 123 -15.47 5.87 10.63
C ASP A 123 -15.85 5.24 11.98
N PRO A 124 -17.00 5.60 12.56
CA PRO A 124 -17.43 5.10 13.86
C PRO A 124 -17.59 3.57 13.94
N THR A 125 -17.81 2.91 12.79
CA THR A 125 -18.01 1.46 12.74
C THR A 125 -16.74 0.67 13.01
N THR A 126 -15.57 1.31 12.90
CA THR A 126 -14.26 0.67 13.16
C THR A 126 -14.02 0.32 14.62
N LYS A 127 -14.82 0.86 15.57
CA LYS A 127 -14.61 0.65 17.01
C LYS A 127 -14.72 -0.81 17.42
N ASP A 128 -15.61 -1.56 16.76
CA ASP A 128 -15.87 -2.97 17.04
C ASP A 128 -15.12 -3.91 16.07
N HIS A 129 -14.26 -3.34 15.21
CA HIS A 129 -13.49 -4.10 14.24
C HIS A 129 -12.03 -4.27 14.66
N VAL A 130 -11.42 -5.36 14.19
CA VAL A 130 -9.97 -5.53 14.22
C VAL A 130 -9.35 -4.53 13.24
N ARG A 131 -8.45 -3.67 13.72
CA ARG A 131 -7.82 -2.63 12.91
C ARG A 131 -6.37 -2.98 12.63
N ARG A 132 -6.01 -2.98 11.35
CA ARG A 132 -4.63 -3.21 10.91
C ARG A 132 -4.16 -2.13 9.96
N ILE A 133 -2.90 -1.76 10.09
CA ILE A 133 -2.18 -0.93 9.12
C ILE A 133 -1.13 -1.84 8.47
N VAL A 134 -1.07 -1.84 7.14
CA VAL A 134 0.00 -2.49 6.39
C VAL A 134 0.87 -1.40 5.79
N LEU A 135 2.03 -1.16 6.40
CA LEU A 135 3.02 -0.20 5.94
C LEU A 135 3.95 -0.87 4.93
N VAL A 136 4.00 -0.34 3.71
CA VAL A 136 4.86 -0.82 2.62
C VAL A 136 5.83 0.29 2.26
N THR A 137 7.12 0.11 2.54
CA THR A 137 8.16 1.12 2.35
C THR A 137 9.52 0.47 2.11
N ASP A 138 10.48 1.18 1.55
CA ASP A 138 11.87 0.75 1.47
C ASP A 138 12.69 1.11 2.72
N GLY A 139 12.13 1.93 3.61
CA GLY A 139 12.74 2.26 4.90
C GLY A 139 13.87 3.27 4.82
N GLU A 140 14.04 3.95 3.68
CA GLU A 140 15.01 5.03 3.54
C GLU A 140 14.43 6.34 4.12
N ASP A 141 15.25 7.07 4.87
CA ASP A 141 14.93 8.41 5.42
C ASP A 141 13.54 8.54 6.05
N LEU A 142 13.26 7.73 7.07
CA LEU A 142 11.99 7.76 7.79
C LEU A 142 11.83 9.10 8.55
N GLU A 143 11.18 10.06 7.92
CA GLU A 143 10.95 11.38 8.52
C GLU A 143 9.96 11.34 9.68
N GLY A 144 10.25 12.10 10.72
CA GLY A 144 9.45 12.23 11.92
C GLY A 144 9.72 11.15 12.97
N ASP A 145 8.74 10.88 13.82
CA ASP A 145 8.82 9.83 14.86
C ASP A 145 7.71 8.79 14.64
N PRO A 146 7.91 7.80 13.73
CA PRO A 146 6.92 6.77 13.46
C PRO A 146 6.70 5.84 14.67
N VAL A 147 7.67 5.67 15.57
CA VAL A 147 7.53 4.84 16.77
C VAL A 147 6.56 5.47 17.76
N SER A 148 6.59 6.80 17.90
CA SER A 148 5.60 7.52 18.73
C SER A 148 4.18 7.33 18.19
N VAL A 149 4.00 7.39 16.87
CA VAL A 149 2.68 7.14 16.24
C VAL A 149 2.27 5.68 16.44
N ALA A 150 3.19 4.73 16.29
CA ALA A 150 2.92 3.31 16.55
C ALA A 150 2.47 3.07 17.99
N THR A 151 3.05 3.79 18.97
CA THR A 151 2.62 3.73 20.36
C THR A 151 1.17 4.17 20.52
N LYS A 152 0.74 5.24 19.86
CA LYS A 152 -0.67 5.66 19.85
C LYS A 152 -1.57 4.62 19.21
N CYS A 153 -1.15 4.04 18.09
CA CYS A 153 -1.87 2.95 17.42
C CYS A 153 -2.06 1.74 18.37
N ALA A 154 -1.02 1.34 19.08
CA ALA A 154 -1.07 0.26 20.05
C ALA A 154 -2.08 0.54 21.19
N GLN A 155 -2.07 1.76 21.73
CA GLN A 155 -3.02 2.19 22.76
C GLN A 155 -4.48 2.15 22.28
N GLU A 156 -4.69 2.37 20.99
CA GLU A 156 -6.00 2.29 20.34
C GLU A 156 -6.36 0.89 19.87
N GLY A 157 -5.49 -0.12 20.08
CA GLY A 157 -5.69 -1.50 19.65
C GLY A 157 -5.54 -1.69 18.15
N THR A 158 -4.76 -0.85 17.46
CA THR A 158 -4.43 -0.96 16.05
C THR A 158 -3.04 -1.59 15.88
N VAL A 159 -2.95 -2.65 15.09
CA VAL A 159 -1.70 -3.35 14.79
C VAL A 159 -1.08 -2.81 13.50
N ILE A 160 0.23 -2.64 13.47
CA ILE A 160 0.99 -2.21 12.28
C ILE A 160 1.87 -3.36 11.82
N ASP A 161 1.58 -3.91 10.66
CA ASP A 161 2.43 -4.85 9.95
C ASP A 161 3.30 -4.07 8.96
N VAL A 162 4.56 -4.43 8.83
CA VAL A 162 5.52 -3.73 7.97
C VAL A 162 5.98 -4.67 6.86
N VAL A 163 5.84 -4.23 5.63
CA VAL A 163 6.41 -4.88 4.44
C VAL A 163 7.52 -3.98 3.92
N GLN A 164 8.74 -4.44 4.13
CA GLN A 164 9.92 -3.76 3.68
C GLN A 164 10.30 -4.25 2.28
N ILE A 165 10.45 -3.32 1.34
CA ILE A 165 10.82 -3.62 -0.06
C ILE A 165 12.18 -2.98 -0.36
N GLY A 166 13.08 -3.75 -0.99
CA GLY A 166 14.41 -3.30 -1.37
C GLY A 166 15.53 -3.97 -0.57
N GLY A 167 16.72 -3.89 -1.13
CA GLY A 167 17.93 -4.54 -0.60
C GLY A 167 18.79 -3.60 0.25
N ARG A 168 19.80 -4.21 0.89
CA ARG A 168 20.82 -3.51 1.69
C ARG A 168 22.01 -3.01 0.84
N ALA A 169 22.06 -3.42 -0.44
CA ALA A 169 23.09 -2.92 -1.34
C ALA A 169 22.63 -1.60 -1.95
N PRO A 170 23.56 -0.62 -2.11
CA PRO A 170 23.23 0.63 -2.78
C PRO A 170 22.74 0.36 -4.21
N GLU A 171 21.56 0.92 -4.55
CA GLU A 171 20.95 0.83 -5.87
C GLU A 171 20.72 2.24 -6.40
N VAL A 172 20.98 2.48 -7.68
CA VAL A 172 20.76 3.79 -8.28
C VAL A 172 19.28 4.08 -8.46
N ILE A 173 18.88 5.32 -8.20
CA ILE A 173 17.49 5.77 -8.40
C ILE A 173 17.35 6.24 -9.85
N PRO A 174 16.51 5.58 -10.67
CA PRO A 174 16.21 6.02 -12.02
C PRO A 174 15.50 7.38 -12.01
N ASP A 175 15.83 8.21 -12.98
CA ASP A 175 15.03 9.38 -13.31
C ASP A 175 13.93 8.96 -14.27
N VAL A 176 12.69 9.05 -13.81
CA VAL A 176 11.52 8.58 -14.56
C VAL A 176 10.67 9.78 -14.95
N GLY A 177 10.39 9.90 -16.24
CA GLY A 177 9.53 10.95 -16.78
C GLY A 177 8.04 10.72 -16.47
N ALA A 178 7.23 11.75 -16.73
CA ALA A 178 5.77 11.67 -16.54
C ALA A 178 5.08 10.60 -17.43
N ASP A 179 5.74 10.17 -18.48
CA ASP A 179 5.29 9.08 -19.37
C ASP A 179 5.72 7.67 -18.89
N GLY A 180 6.36 7.60 -17.73
CA GLY A 180 6.88 6.36 -17.13
C GLY A 180 8.18 5.84 -17.75
N ARG A 181 8.78 6.59 -18.71
CA ARG A 181 10.06 6.21 -19.32
C ARG A 181 11.21 6.63 -18.44
N VAL A 182 12.25 5.79 -18.41
CA VAL A 182 13.51 6.12 -17.74
C VAL A 182 14.29 7.09 -18.66
N LEU A 183 14.52 8.30 -18.14
CA LEU A 183 15.27 9.36 -18.83
C LEU A 183 16.76 9.30 -18.50
N GLY A 184 17.12 8.66 -17.38
CA GLY A 184 18.50 8.57 -16.91
C GLY A 184 18.57 8.09 -15.47
N ILE A 185 19.58 8.58 -14.75
CA ILE A 185 19.81 8.34 -13.33
C ILE A 185 19.63 9.67 -12.60
N ARG A 186 18.91 9.69 -11.50
CA ARG A 186 18.78 10.89 -10.65
C ARG A 186 20.15 11.24 -10.06
N ARG A 187 20.39 12.55 -9.97
CA ARG A 187 21.63 13.08 -9.44
C ARG A 187 21.34 14.13 -8.38
N ASP A 188 22.26 14.27 -7.45
CA ASP A 188 22.27 15.38 -6.50
C ASP A 188 22.74 16.70 -7.16
N ASP A 189 22.81 17.76 -6.38
CA ASP A 189 23.24 19.10 -6.84
C ASP A 189 24.70 19.11 -7.31
N ASP A 190 25.53 18.19 -6.87
CA ASP A 190 26.93 18.01 -7.28
C ASP A 190 27.07 17.09 -8.51
N GLY A 191 25.97 16.62 -9.07
CA GLY A 191 25.93 15.71 -10.23
C GLY A 191 26.27 14.26 -9.94
N LYS A 192 26.38 13.85 -8.67
CA LYS A 192 26.61 12.47 -8.25
C LYS A 192 25.32 11.67 -8.34
N PRO A 193 25.35 10.40 -8.82
CA PRO A 193 24.18 9.53 -8.81
C PRO A 193 23.58 9.39 -7.40
N LEU A 194 22.27 9.59 -7.30
CA LEU A 194 21.53 9.27 -6.10
C LEU A 194 21.33 7.75 -5.99
N THR A 195 21.63 7.21 -4.84
CA THR A 195 21.45 5.78 -4.52
C THR A 195 20.52 5.63 -3.34
N THR A 196 19.87 4.51 -3.25
CA THR A 196 18.98 4.10 -2.14
C THR A 196 19.44 2.77 -1.60
N GLU A 197 19.46 2.64 -0.29
CA GLU A 197 19.74 1.40 0.42
C GLU A 197 18.99 1.36 1.74
N LEU A 198 18.63 0.17 2.20
CA LEU A 198 18.11 0.04 3.54
C LEU A 198 19.23 0.18 4.55
N SER A 199 19.21 1.26 5.32
CA SER A 199 20.13 1.46 6.44
C SER A 199 19.77 0.54 7.63
N ALA A 200 20.79 0.19 8.45
CA ALA A 200 20.56 -0.57 9.66
C ALA A 200 19.62 0.18 10.64
N ASP A 201 19.71 1.51 10.69
CA ASP A 201 18.86 2.33 11.53
C ASP A 201 17.41 2.37 11.02
N GLY A 202 17.19 2.49 9.72
CA GLY A 202 15.86 2.40 9.11
C GLY A 202 15.22 1.04 9.36
N GLU A 203 15.97 -0.04 9.21
CA GLU A 203 15.50 -1.39 9.51
C GLU A 203 15.11 -1.55 10.99
N ALA A 204 15.95 -1.06 11.91
CA ALA A 204 15.67 -1.11 13.35
C ALA A 204 14.43 -0.29 13.72
N GLN A 205 14.24 0.87 13.09
CA GLN A 205 13.09 1.72 13.32
C GLN A 205 11.79 1.07 12.80
N LEU A 206 11.81 0.46 11.60
CA LEU A 206 10.66 -0.29 11.07
C LEU A 206 10.32 -1.50 11.93
N ALA A 207 11.33 -2.25 12.39
CA ALA A 207 11.12 -3.36 13.33
C ALA A 207 10.45 -2.86 14.62
N LYS A 208 10.90 -1.72 15.15
CA LYS A 208 10.36 -1.13 16.37
C LYS A 208 8.90 -0.68 16.20
N VAL A 209 8.53 -0.16 15.02
CA VAL A 209 7.14 0.20 14.70
C VAL A 209 6.24 -1.03 14.75
N ALA A 210 6.65 -2.15 14.12
CA ALA A 210 5.88 -3.38 14.15
C ALA A 210 5.79 -3.97 15.58
N GLU A 211 6.92 -4.13 16.26
CA GLU A 211 6.99 -4.67 17.62
C GLU A 211 6.11 -3.90 18.61
N THR A 212 6.12 -2.56 18.55
CA THR A 212 5.36 -1.69 19.45
C THR A 212 3.86 -1.99 19.42
N THR A 213 3.34 -2.43 18.26
CA THR A 213 1.91 -2.73 18.07
C THR A 213 1.60 -4.22 18.10
N GLY A 214 2.61 -5.09 18.26
CA GLY A 214 2.46 -6.54 18.16
C GLY A 214 2.27 -7.04 16.72
N GLY A 215 2.67 -6.26 15.74
CA GLY A 215 2.66 -6.62 14.32
C GLY A 215 3.91 -7.36 13.88
N MET A 216 3.95 -7.67 12.59
CA MET A 216 5.05 -8.39 11.95
C MET A 216 5.83 -7.49 11.02
N ILE A 217 7.12 -7.79 10.83
CA ILE A 217 7.92 -7.24 9.74
C ILE A 217 8.25 -8.35 8.75
N VAL A 218 7.93 -8.11 7.48
CA VAL A 218 8.22 -9.01 6.36
C VAL A 218 9.16 -8.29 5.41
N ARG A 219 10.22 -8.97 4.98
CA ARG A 219 11.20 -8.45 4.02
C ARG A 219 10.96 -9.06 2.66
N SER A 220 10.85 -8.22 1.66
CA SER A 220 10.82 -8.63 0.27
C SER A 220 12.23 -8.58 -0.31
N GLU A 221 13.00 -9.62 -0.06
CA GLU A 221 14.28 -9.83 -0.73
C GLU A 221 14.04 -10.73 -1.94
N HIS A 222 14.57 -10.36 -3.11
CA HIS A 222 14.64 -11.18 -4.33
C HIS A 222 13.60 -12.30 -4.48
N GLY A 223 12.41 -12.00 -4.99
CA GLY A 223 11.54 -13.01 -5.60
C GLY A 223 10.18 -13.30 -4.94
N THR A 224 10.02 -13.20 -3.63
CA THR A 224 8.72 -13.38 -2.96
C THR A 224 8.56 -12.41 -1.82
N THR A 225 7.46 -11.65 -1.80
CA THR A 225 7.20 -10.61 -0.79
C THR A 225 6.72 -11.16 0.55
N GLY A 226 6.35 -12.45 0.64
CA GLY A 226 5.85 -13.05 1.88
C GLY A 226 4.59 -12.37 2.45
N ILE A 227 3.90 -11.53 1.68
CA ILE A 227 2.64 -10.87 2.09
C ILE A 227 1.51 -11.89 2.31
N ASP A 228 1.67 -13.10 1.77
CA ASP A 228 0.71 -14.20 1.89
C ASP A 228 0.81 -14.98 3.22
N LYS A 229 1.67 -14.57 4.14
CA LYS A 229 1.84 -15.18 5.47
C LYS A 229 1.17 -14.32 6.52
#